data_2f9e5da83aaacbe953ecd7d7125ec036
#
_entry.id   2f9e5da83aaacbe953ecd7d7125ec036
#
_cell.length_a   1.000
_cell.length_b   1.000
_cell.length_c   1.000
_cell.angle_alpha   90.00
_cell.angle_beta   90.00
_cell.angle_gamma   90.00
#
_symmetry.space_group_name_H-M   'P 1'
#
loop_
_entity.id
_entity.type
_entity.pdbx_description
1 polymer ?
#
loop_
_entity_poly.entity_id
_entity_poly.type
_entity_poly.pdbx_seq_one_letter_code
_entity_poly.pdbx_strand_id
1 'polypeptide(L)'
;FFDTAEMYSVPPKKETQGSTEKIIGNWFNERKNRDSIILATKVCGRAPFTWLREDKSPTEHSKKQIFEAVDKSLLRLKTDYIDLYQLHWPDRPMNLFGGPLNYQHIEGETNSIESILDGLSELIKIGKIRHIGLSNETPWGTMEFLHQSKNKNLPRVQSIQNAYNLLNRIFEFGGSEIVFREKVGLLAYSPLAQGYLTGKYQNGNLPKGSRKELFDRLQRYEGIGSEEAIEKYLDIAKKHNVDPSQLANQFVTTRPFVTSNIICLLYTSDAADD
;
A
#
# COMPACT_ATOMS: atom_id res chain seq x y z
N PHE A 1 -14.46 -1.22 3.39
CA PHE A 1 -13.08 -0.92 3.77
C PHE A 1 -12.53 0.17 2.85
N PHE A 2 -12.04 1.28 3.40
CA PHE A 2 -11.39 2.36 2.64
C PHE A 2 -9.92 2.41 3.02
N ASP A 3 -9.05 2.48 2.01
CA ASP A 3 -7.61 2.60 2.17
C ASP A 3 -7.10 3.88 1.52
N THR A 4 -6.36 4.68 2.26
CA THR A 4 -5.75 5.92 1.82
C THR A 4 -4.34 6.09 2.40
N ALA A 5 -3.72 7.26 2.27
CA ALA A 5 -2.44 7.60 2.87
C ALA A 5 -2.26 9.11 3.00
N GLU A 6 -1.45 9.56 3.97
CA GLU A 6 -1.16 10.99 4.19
C GLU A 6 -0.59 11.68 2.95
N MET A 7 0.15 10.94 2.11
CA MET A 7 0.79 11.49 0.92
C MET A 7 -0.09 11.51 -0.34
N TYR A 8 -1.24 10.79 -0.33
CA TYR A 8 -2.06 10.68 -1.54
C TYR A 8 -2.72 12.02 -1.91
N SER A 9 -2.89 12.26 -3.17
CA SER A 9 -2.89 11.41 -4.37
C SER A 9 -1.48 11.07 -4.88
N VAL A 10 -1.43 10.10 -5.82
CA VAL A 10 -0.22 9.69 -6.56
C VAL A 10 -0.30 10.22 -7.99
N PRO A 11 0.77 10.78 -8.55
CA PRO A 11 2.10 11.00 -7.99
C PRO A 11 2.10 11.99 -6.83
N PRO A 12 2.96 11.75 -5.79
CA PRO A 12 3.00 12.64 -4.63
C PRO A 12 3.51 14.02 -5.00
N LYS A 13 2.71 15.04 -4.67
CA LYS A 13 3.04 16.45 -4.86
C LYS A 13 2.57 17.23 -3.64
N LYS A 14 3.29 18.31 -3.31
CA LYS A 14 2.95 19.20 -2.19
C LYS A 14 1.52 19.74 -2.31
N GLU A 15 1.12 20.11 -3.51
CA GLU A 15 -0.16 20.76 -3.83
C GLU A 15 -1.36 19.80 -3.66
N THR A 16 -1.14 18.50 -3.89
CA THR A 16 -2.20 17.47 -3.84
C THR A 16 -2.14 16.59 -2.60
N GLN A 17 -1.15 16.81 -1.74
CA GLN A 17 -0.96 16.03 -0.51
C GLN A 17 -2.19 16.04 0.39
N GLY A 18 -2.60 14.85 0.83
CA GLY A 18 -3.75 14.67 1.71
C GLY A 18 -5.11 14.91 1.03
N SER A 19 -5.15 15.09 -0.29
CA SER A 19 -6.41 15.34 -1.02
C SER A 19 -7.38 14.18 -0.90
N THR A 20 -6.91 12.92 -0.95
CA THR A 20 -7.77 11.74 -0.81
C THR A 20 -8.36 11.62 0.59
N GLU A 21 -7.58 11.89 1.64
CA GLU A 21 -8.09 11.94 3.01
C GLU A 21 -9.13 13.05 3.19
N LYS A 22 -8.92 14.22 2.59
CA LYS A 22 -9.90 15.32 2.63
C LYS A 22 -11.21 14.95 1.93
N ILE A 23 -11.15 14.27 0.78
CA ILE A 23 -12.34 13.81 0.05
C ILE A 23 -13.11 12.80 0.91
N ILE A 24 -12.43 11.81 1.47
CA ILE A 24 -13.04 10.80 2.37
C ILE A 24 -13.64 11.48 3.60
N GLY A 25 -12.92 12.42 4.24
CA GLY A 25 -13.40 13.16 5.40
C GLY A 25 -14.63 14.01 5.10
N ASN A 26 -14.70 14.65 3.92
CA ASN A 26 -15.88 15.36 3.47
C ASN A 26 -17.07 14.43 3.29
N TRP A 27 -16.84 13.25 2.69
CA TRP A 27 -17.87 12.23 2.49
C TRP A 27 -18.39 11.67 3.83
N PHE A 28 -17.52 11.40 4.80
CA PHE A 28 -17.94 11.01 6.16
C PHE A 28 -18.81 12.08 6.82
N ASN A 29 -18.39 13.35 6.71
CA ASN A 29 -19.14 14.45 7.30
C ASN A 29 -20.52 14.63 6.65
N GLU A 30 -20.63 14.40 5.35
CA GLU A 30 -21.88 14.46 4.61
C GLU A 30 -22.81 13.28 4.95
N ARG A 31 -22.26 12.05 4.89
CA ARG A 31 -23.03 10.81 5.03
C ARG A 31 -23.31 10.42 6.47
N LYS A 32 -22.55 10.92 7.43
CA LYS A 32 -22.63 10.56 8.86
C LYS A 32 -22.54 9.04 9.11
N ASN A 33 -21.69 8.37 8.36
CA ASN A 33 -21.57 6.91 8.34
C ASN A 33 -20.17 6.40 8.72
N ARG A 34 -19.37 7.22 9.42
CA ARG A 34 -18.00 6.85 9.82
C ARG A 34 -17.92 5.48 10.51
N ASP A 35 -18.86 5.21 11.41
CA ASP A 35 -18.87 3.99 12.23
C ASP A 35 -19.18 2.71 11.42
N SER A 36 -19.74 2.83 10.23
CA SER A 36 -20.00 1.71 9.33
C SER A 36 -18.81 1.36 8.41
N ILE A 37 -17.74 2.14 8.47
CA ILE A 37 -16.58 2.00 7.57
C ILE A 37 -15.33 1.64 8.35
N ILE A 38 -14.64 0.61 7.91
CA ILE A 38 -13.25 0.34 8.32
C ILE A 38 -12.35 1.24 7.50
N LEU A 39 -11.67 2.16 8.16
CA LEU A 39 -10.80 3.16 7.54
C LEU A 39 -9.33 2.84 7.81
N ALA A 40 -8.56 2.69 6.73
CA ALA A 40 -7.11 2.59 6.78
C ALA A 40 -6.45 3.83 6.18
N THR A 41 -5.39 4.33 6.84
CA THR A 41 -4.46 5.30 6.25
C THR A 41 -3.03 4.97 6.64
N LYS A 42 -2.05 5.74 6.12
CA LYS A 42 -0.64 5.36 6.21
C LYS A 42 0.25 6.56 6.48
N VAL A 43 1.28 6.35 7.28
CA VAL A 43 2.41 7.28 7.44
C VAL A 43 3.54 6.93 6.48
N CYS A 44 4.14 7.93 5.84
CA CYS A 44 5.28 7.75 4.96
C CYS A 44 6.50 7.23 5.73
N GLY A 45 7.20 6.25 5.17
CA GLY A 45 8.51 5.82 5.64
C GLY A 45 9.60 6.84 5.30
N ARG A 46 10.86 6.47 5.52
CA ARG A 46 12.00 7.35 5.26
C ARG A 46 12.07 7.74 3.78
N ALA A 47 12.06 9.05 3.52
CA ALA A 47 12.16 9.62 2.19
C ALA A 47 12.50 11.13 2.26
N PRO A 48 13.06 11.74 1.20
CA PRO A 48 13.44 13.15 1.18
C PRO A 48 12.23 14.10 1.03
N PHE A 49 11.04 13.72 1.50
CA PHE A 49 9.84 14.55 1.43
C PHE A 49 9.81 15.55 2.59
N THR A 50 10.25 16.79 2.36
CA THR A 50 10.31 17.84 3.37
C THR A 50 9.02 18.64 3.55
N TRP A 51 8.02 18.39 2.71
CA TRP A 51 6.74 19.12 2.71
C TRP A 51 5.62 18.43 3.50
N LEU A 52 5.88 17.22 4.01
CA LEU A 52 4.92 16.48 4.84
C LEU A 52 4.96 16.88 6.32
N ARG A 53 6.11 17.35 6.80
CA ARG A 53 6.33 17.71 8.21
C ARG A 53 6.40 19.22 8.40
N GLU A 54 5.98 19.70 9.57
CA GLU A 54 5.95 21.13 9.89
C GLU A 54 7.35 21.73 9.93
N ASP A 55 8.29 20.98 10.53
CA ASP A 55 9.69 21.38 10.62
C ASP A 55 10.48 21.21 9.33
N LYS A 56 9.81 20.77 8.24
CA LYS A 56 10.40 20.49 6.93
C LYS A 56 11.54 19.47 6.97
N SER A 57 11.55 18.59 7.97
CA SER A 57 12.47 17.45 7.98
C SER A 57 12.05 16.39 6.94
N PRO A 58 13.00 15.60 6.42
CA PRO A 58 12.68 14.40 5.65
C PRO A 58 11.76 13.46 6.44
N THR A 59 10.91 12.71 5.74
CA THR A 59 10.02 11.76 6.43
C THR A 59 10.80 10.59 7.02
N GLU A 60 10.36 10.14 8.19
CA GLU A 60 10.86 8.96 8.90
C GLU A 60 9.81 8.44 9.88
N HIS A 61 10.04 7.27 10.50
CA HIS A 61 9.15 6.71 11.51
C HIS A 61 9.57 7.06 12.95
N SER A 62 10.11 8.27 13.20
CA SER A 62 10.28 8.71 14.58
C SER A 62 8.91 8.92 15.25
N LYS A 63 8.83 8.69 16.56
CA LYS A 63 7.62 8.89 17.36
C LYS A 63 6.99 10.28 17.09
N LYS A 64 7.81 11.33 17.08
CA LYS A 64 7.35 12.70 16.78
C LYS A 64 6.61 12.77 15.44
N GLN A 65 7.20 12.22 14.38
CA GLN A 65 6.62 12.30 13.04
C GLN A 65 5.41 11.40 12.87
N ILE A 66 5.36 10.24 13.52
CA ILE A 66 4.18 9.37 13.52
C ILE A 66 2.99 10.08 14.18
N PHE A 67 3.20 10.74 15.32
CA PHE A 67 2.14 11.50 16.00
C PHE A 67 1.65 12.67 15.16
N GLU A 68 2.56 13.46 14.60
CA GLU A 68 2.21 14.56 13.70
C GLU A 68 1.39 14.07 12.48
N ALA A 69 1.79 12.95 11.88
CA ALA A 69 1.10 12.36 10.73
C ALA A 69 -0.31 11.90 11.08
N VAL A 70 -0.48 11.21 12.22
CA VAL A 70 -1.81 10.78 12.71
C VAL A 70 -2.71 11.98 12.95
N ASP A 71 -2.25 13.00 13.66
CA ASP A 71 -3.05 14.18 13.96
C ASP A 71 -3.50 14.92 12.71
N LYS A 72 -2.59 15.08 11.75
CA LYS A 72 -2.92 15.68 10.45
C LYS A 72 -3.89 14.83 9.62
N SER A 73 -3.76 13.50 9.67
CA SER A 73 -4.69 12.58 8.99
C SER A 73 -6.08 12.63 9.61
N LEU A 74 -6.19 12.61 10.94
CA LEU A 74 -7.48 12.75 11.64
C LEU A 74 -8.20 14.04 11.29
N LEU A 75 -7.47 15.16 11.21
CA LEU A 75 -8.03 16.45 10.79
C LEU A 75 -8.57 16.41 9.36
N ARG A 76 -7.81 15.84 8.41
CA ARG A 76 -8.25 15.73 7.00
C ARG A 76 -9.43 14.79 6.83
N LEU A 77 -9.40 13.66 7.55
CA LEU A 77 -10.44 12.62 7.55
C LEU A 77 -11.70 13.00 8.34
N LYS A 78 -11.65 14.10 9.13
CA LYS A 78 -12.75 14.58 9.96
C LYS A 78 -13.32 13.50 10.90
N THR A 79 -12.42 12.75 11.52
CA THR A 79 -12.71 11.67 12.47
C THR A 79 -11.72 11.73 13.63
N ASP A 80 -12.08 11.17 14.77
CA ASP A 80 -11.25 11.08 15.97
C ASP A 80 -10.47 9.78 16.09
N TYR A 81 -10.73 8.80 15.20
CA TYR A 81 -10.01 7.53 15.19
C TYR A 81 -9.79 6.97 13.78
N ILE A 82 -8.73 6.16 13.63
CA ILE A 82 -8.39 5.36 12.46
C ILE A 82 -8.46 3.89 12.84
N ASP A 83 -9.12 3.05 12.03
CA ASP A 83 -9.26 1.62 12.34
C ASP A 83 -7.94 0.86 12.10
N LEU A 84 -7.25 1.12 11.00
CA LEU A 84 -5.97 0.51 10.66
C LEU A 84 -4.95 1.57 10.24
N TYR A 85 -3.91 1.77 11.05
CA TYR A 85 -2.83 2.68 10.73
C TYR A 85 -1.61 1.92 10.23
N GLN A 86 -1.13 2.24 9.04
CA GLN A 86 -0.11 1.46 8.35
C GLN A 86 1.20 2.25 8.20
N LEU A 87 2.33 1.57 8.38
CA LEU A 87 3.63 2.06 7.95
C LEU A 87 3.75 1.84 6.44
N HIS A 88 3.79 2.92 5.65
CA HIS A 88 3.62 2.88 4.18
C HIS A 88 4.77 2.15 3.47
N TRP A 89 5.97 2.25 4.01
CA TRP A 89 7.16 1.46 3.65
C TRP A 89 8.16 1.48 4.80
N PRO A 90 9.13 0.56 4.83
CA PRO A 90 10.13 0.52 5.89
C PRO A 90 10.90 1.82 6.10
N ASP A 91 11.25 2.12 7.36
CA ASP A 91 12.11 3.25 7.70
C ASP A 91 13.58 3.00 7.34
N ARG A 92 14.00 1.74 7.37
CA ARG A 92 15.36 1.34 7.01
C ARG A 92 15.60 1.47 5.51
N PRO A 93 16.83 1.82 5.09
CA PRO A 93 17.21 1.87 3.69
C PRO A 93 17.09 0.49 3.03
N MET A 94 16.38 0.44 1.91
CA MET A 94 16.24 -0.78 1.11
C MET A 94 15.71 -0.48 -0.28
N ASN A 95 15.90 -1.42 -1.21
CA ASN A 95 15.30 -1.34 -2.54
C ASN A 95 13.78 -1.56 -2.45
N LEU A 96 13.01 -0.57 -2.87
CA LEU A 96 11.55 -0.57 -2.86
C LEU A 96 10.98 -0.28 -4.25
N PHE A 97 9.69 -0.58 -4.43
CA PHE A 97 8.88 -0.14 -5.56
C PHE A 97 9.41 -0.50 -6.95
N GLY A 98 9.97 -1.69 -7.10
CA GLY A 98 10.44 -2.19 -8.41
C GLY A 98 11.92 -2.01 -8.64
N GLY A 99 12.69 -1.80 -7.59
CA GLY A 99 14.14 -1.93 -7.62
C GLY A 99 14.59 -3.34 -8.03
N PRO A 100 15.90 -3.56 -8.24
CA PRO A 100 16.44 -4.85 -8.64
C PRO A 100 16.00 -5.97 -7.71
N LEU A 101 15.76 -7.17 -8.24
CA LEU A 101 15.37 -8.35 -7.45
C LEU A 101 16.53 -8.94 -6.65
N ASN A 102 17.77 -8.54 -6.94
CA ASN A 102 18.93 -8.96 -6.18
C ASN A 102 19.02 -8.16 -4.86
N TYR A 103 19.31 -8.85 -3.78
CA TYR A 103 19.55 -8.20 -2.49
C TYR A 103 20.83 -7.35 -2.54
N GLN A 104 20.69 -6.11 -2.09
CA GLN A 104 21.81 -5.20 -1.83
C GLN A 104 21.64 -4.63 -0.45
N HIS A 105 22.65 -4.82 0.40
CA HIS A 105 22.66 -4.19 1.71
C HIS A 105 22.95 -2.70 1.56
N ILE A 106 22.06 -1.86 2.12
CA ILE A 106 22.19 -0.41 2.08
C ILE A 106 22.31 0.08 3.53
N GLU A 107 23.47 0.61 3.86
CA GLU A 107 23.71 1.26 5.16
C GLU A 107 22.97 2.60 5.24
N GLY A 108 22.53 2.96 6.44
CA GLY A 108 21.90 4.25 6.68
C GLY A 108 21.16 4.33 8.01
N GLU A 109 20.70 5.52 8.32
CA GLU A 109 19.93 5.77 9.53
C GLU A 109 18.57 5.07 9.48
N THR A 110 18.12 4.62 10.64
CA THR A 110 16.80 4.01 10.83
C THR A 110 16.33 4.18 12.27
N ASN A 111 15.02 4.34 12.45
CA ASN A 111 14.42 4.20 13.77
C ASN A 111 14.24 2.70 14.07
N SER A 112 14.53 2.29 15.31
CA SER A 112 14.36 0.89 15.69
C SER A 112 12.90 0.49 15.64
N ILE A 113 12.62 -0.77 15.28
CA ILE A 113 11.25 -1.32 15.24
C ILE A 113 10.60 -1.23 16.64
N GLU A 114 11.36 -1.43 17.70
CA GLU A 114 10.88 -1.24 19.09
C GLU A 114 10.38 0.18 19.32
N SER A 115 11.16 1.19 18.96
CA SER A 115 10.78 2.61 19.10
C SER A 115 9.55 2.98 18.27
N ILE A 116 9.43 2.44 17.06
CA ILE A 116 8.26 2.63 16.20
C ILE A 116 7.02 2.02 16.86
N LEU A 117 7.11 0.78 17.33
CA LEU A 117 6.01 0.08 18.01
C LEU A 117 5.59 0.77 19.31
N ASP A 118 6.55 1.33 20.08
CA ASP A 118 6.25 2.09 21.30
C ASP A 118 5.42 3.35 20.98
N GLY A 119 5.82 4.12 19.97
CA GLY A 119 5.04 5.27 19.51
C GLY A 119 3.62 4.90 19.06
N LEU A 120 3.47 3.80 18.31
CA LEU A 120 2.16 3.29 17.88
C LEU A 120 1.33 2.77 19.07
N SER A 121 1.97 2.18 20.09
CA SER A 121 1.30 1.74 21.33
C SER A 121 0.64 2.90 22.05
N GLU A 122 1.30 4.03 22.15
CA GLU A 122 0.71 5.22 22.78
C GLU A 122 -0.49 5.75 22.00
N LEU A 123 -0.43 5.77 20.68
CA LEU A 123 -1.55 6.18 19.82
C LEU A 123 -2.77 5.26 19.99
N ILE A 124 -2.55 3.96 20.21
CA ILE A 124 -3.62 3.00 20.54
C ILE A 124 -4.20 3.31 21.94
N LYS A 125 -3.34 3.52 22.94
CA LYS A 125 -3.76 3.81 24.31
C LYS A 125 -4.62 5.08 24.42
N ILE A 126 -4.33 6.10 23.63
CA ILE A 126 -5.12 7.35 23.61
C ILE A 126 -6.30 7.29 22.61
N GLY A 127 -6.53 6.14 21.95
CA GLY A 127 -7.70 5.90 21.12
C GLY A 127 -7.66 6.51 19.71
N LYS A 128 -6.53 7.10 19.27
CA LYS A 128 -6.41 7.69 17.93
C LYS A 128 -6.31 6.66 16.81
N ILE A 129 -5.73 5.49 17.09
CA ILE A 129 -5.68 4.36 16.17
C ILE A 129 -6.14 3.09 16.88
N ARG A 130 -6.76 2.15 16.16
CA ARG A 130 -7.24 0.88 16.73
C ARG A 130 -6.25 -0.26 16.50
N HIS A 131 -5.78 -0.40 15.27
CA HIS A 131 -4.89 -1.46 14.85
C HIS A 131 -3.74 -0.91 14.02
N ILE A 132 -2.65 -1.66 13.95
CA ILE A 132 -1.47 -1.32 13.15
C ILE A 132 -1.23 -2.34 12.06
N GLY A 133 -0.69 -1.88 10.93
CA GLY A 133 -0.31 -2.70 9.79
C GLY A 133 1.00 -2.23 9.17
N LEU A 134 1.54 -3.07 8.31
CA LEU A 134 2.74 -2.79 7.52
C LEU A 134 2.36 -2.62 6.05
N SER A 135 3.23 -1.98 5.28
CA SER A 135 3.12 -1.97 3.82
C SER A 135 4.50 -1.97 3.19
N ASN A 136 4.63 -2.63 2.05
CA ASN A 136 5.90 -2.79 1.32
C ASN A 136 7.04 -3.36 2.19
N GLU A 137 6.66 -4.13 3.20
CA GLU A 137 7.62 -4.74 4.13
C GLU A 137 8.11 -6.09 3.60
N THR A 138 9.31 -6.48 4.02
CA THR A 138 9.93 -7.77 3.69
C THR A 138 9.49 -8.86 4.67
N PRO A 139 9.68 -10.14 4.33
CA PRO A 139 9.50 -11.24 5.29
C PRO A 139 10.30 -11.04 6.58
N TRP A 140 11.57 -10.63 6.48
CA TRP A 140 12.41 -10.37 7.66
C TRP A 140 11.82 -9.27 8.55
N GLY A 141 11.49 -8.11 7.96
CA GLY A 141 10.95 -7.00 8.74
C GLY A 141 9.59 -7.33 9.36
N THR A 142 8.74 -8.06 8.66
CA THR A 142 7.45 -8.52 9.20
C THR A 142 7.66 -9.39 10.43
N MET A 143 8.57 -10.37 10.36
CA MET A 143 8.90 -11.24 11.50
C MET A 143 9.54 -10.46 12.65
N GLU A 144 10.38 -9.48 12.35
CA GLU A 144 11.01 -8.66 13.40
C GLU A 144 9.97 -7.78 14.12
N PHE A 145 8.99 -7.18 13.41
CA PHE A 145 7.86 -6.50 14.05
C PHE A 145 7.07 -7.44 14.98
N LEU A 146 6.80 -8.67 14.55
CA LEU A 146 6.10 -9.67 15.35
C LEU A 146 6.91 -10.10 16.57
N HIS A 147 8.22 -10.30 16.40
CA HIS A 147 9.15 -10.69 17.45
C HIS A 147 9.24 -9.61 18.54
N GLN A 148 9.47 -8.34 18.13
CA GLN A 148 9.53 -7.21 19.06
C GLN A 148 8.20 -7.00 19.79
N SER A 149 7.09 -7.10 19.06
CA SER A 149 5.74 -7.02 19.64
C SER A 149 5.54 -8.06 20.76
N LYS A 150 5.90 -9.32 20.51
CA LYS A 150 5.76 -10.40 21.49
C LYS A 150 6.68 -10.25 22.69
N ASN A 151 7.97 -9.94 22.45
CA ASN A 151 8.98 -9.92 23.50
C ASN A 151 8.89 -8.70 24.40
N LYS A 152 8.38 -7.59 23.87
CA LYS A 152 8.27 -6.30 24.59
C LYS A 152 6.85 -5.98 25.01
N ASN A 153 5.90 -6.89 24.79
CA ASN A 153 4.47 -6.66 25.05
C ASN A 153 3.94 -5.39 24.38
N LEU A 154 4.33 -5.18 23.10
CA LEU A 154 3.92 -4.06 22.27
C LEU A 154 2.81 -4.48 21.29
N PRO A 155 2.08 -3.56 20.65
CA PRO A 155 1.01 -3.88 19.73
C PRO A 155 1.46 -4.77 18.57
N ARG A 156 0.65 -5.78 18.26
CA ARG A 156 0.90 -6.71 17.17
C ARG A 156 0.39 -6.14 15.84
N VAL A 157 1.19 -6.25 14.79
CA VAL A 157 0.74 -5.93 13.44
C VAL A 157 -0.34 -6.92 12.97
N GLN A 158 -1.44 -6.40 12.39
CA GLN A 158 -2.59 -7.19 11.98
C GLN A 158 -2.55 -7.54 10.49
N SER A 159 -1.91 -6.70 9.69
CA SER A 159 -1.88 -6.85 8.24
C SER A 159 -0.57 -6.38 7.64
N ILE A 160 -0.31 -6.86 6.43
CA ILE A 160 0.72 -6.36 5.54
C ILE A 160 0.09 -6.02 4.20
N GLN A 161 0.39 -4.85 3.65
CA GLN A 161 -0.10 -4.41 2.35
C GLN A 161 1.05 -4.38 1.34
N ASN A 162 1.09 -5.38 0.45
CA ASN A 162 2.16 -5.54 -0.54
C ASN A 162 1.60 -5.74 -1.96
N ALA A 163 2.41 -5.41 -2.97
CA ALA A 163 2.08 -5.67 -4.37
C ALA A 163 1.97 -7.18 -4.61
N TYR A 164 0.87 -7.60 -5.24
CA TYR A 164 0.70 -8.99 -5.64
C TYR A 164 -0.26 -9.08 -6.85
N ASN A 165 0.20 -9.69 -7.93
CA ASN A 165 -0.58 -9.91 -9.15
C ASN A 165 0.10 -10.98 -10.03
N LEU A 166 -0.48 -11.27 -11.20
CA LEU A 166 0.06 -12.26 -12.15
C LEU A 166 1.50 -11.98 -12.62
N LEU A 167 1.94 -10.71 -12.65
CA LEU A 167 3.30 -10.29 -13.04
C LEU A 167 4.24 -10.11 -11.86
N ASN A 168 3.73 -9.98 -10.64
CA ASN A 168 4.51 -9.80 -9.43
C ASN A 168 4.09 -10.79 -8.36
N ARG A 169 4.79 -11.91 -8.29
CA ARG A 169 4.50 -13.02 -7.37
C ARG A 169 5.54 -13.14 -6.25
N ILE A 170 6.34 -12.10 -6.01
CA ILE A 170 7.43 -12.10 -5.02
C ILE A 170 6.90 -12.42 -3.62
N PHE A 171 5.70 -11.97 -3.28
CA PHE A 171 5.10 -12.23 -1.96
C PHE A 171 4.89 -13.72 -1.67
N GLU A 172 4.80 -14.58 -2.68
CA GLU A 172 4.68 -16.02 -2.49
C GLU A 172 5.93 -16.61 -1.81
N PHE A 173 7.09 -15.98 -1.97
CA PHE A 173 8.35 -16.43 -1.36
C PHE A 173 8.51 -15.84 0.06
N GLY A 174 8.17 -16.63 1.05
CA GLY A 174 8.28 -16.27 2.47
C GLY A 174 7.13 -15.43 3.01
N GLY A 175 6.60 -14.46 2.27
CA GLY A 175 5.47 -13.64 2.72
C GLY A 175 4.20 -14.46 2.95
N SER A 176 3.86 -15.34 2.01
CA SER A 176 2.69 -16.21 2.13
C SER A 176 2.77 -17.16 3.33
N GLU A 177 3.95 -17.69 3.64
CA GLU A 177 4.14 -18.57 4.81
C GLU A 177 3.90 -17.79 6.12
N ILE A 178 4.38 -16.55 6.22
CA ILE A 178 4.13 -15.67 7.37
C ILE A 178 2.63 -15.45 7.57
N VAL A 179 1.89 -15.17 6.49
CA VAL A 179 0.42 -15.02 6.56
C VAL A 179 -0.23 -16.22 7.23
N PHE A 180 0.12 -17.44 6.80
CA PHE A 180 -0.47 -18.65 7.36
C PHE A 180 -0.04 -18.93 8.80
N ARG A 181 1.26 -18.83 9.08
CA ARG A 181 1.80 -19.18 10.41
C ARG A 181 1.49 -18.14 11.45
N GLU A 182 1.64 -16.88 11.08
CA GLU A 182 1.52 -15.74 12.00
C GLU A 182 0.15 -15.07 11.94
N LYS A 183 -0.74 -15.45 11.03
CA LYS A 183 -2.08 -14.85 10.90
C LYS A 183 -2.04 -13.33 10.70
N VAL A 184 -1.07 -12.86 9.90
CA VAL A 184 -0.99 -11.47 9.44
C VAL A 184 -1.68 -11.37 8.09
N GLY A 185 -2.78 -10.62 7.99
CA GLY A 185 -3.57 -10.58 6.76
C GLY A 185 -2.84 -9.86 5.61
N LEU A 186 -2.79 -10.45 4.40
CA LEU A 186 -2.32 -9.74 3.21
C LEU A 186 -3.43 -8.89 2.61
N LEU A 187 -3.17 -7.60 2.48
CA LEU A 187 -3.92 -6.65 1.67
C LEU A 187 -3.16 -6.48 0.34
N ALA A 188 -3.59 -7.19 -0.70
CA ALA A 188 -2.88 -7.20 -1.99
C ALA A 188 -3.23 -5.94 -2.79
N TYR A 189 -2.23 -5.16 -3.23
CA TYR A 189 -2.45 -4.01 -4.09
C TYR A 189 -1.92 -4.22 -5.50
N SER A 190 -2.45 -3.45 -6.47
CA SER A 190 -2.16 -3.50 -7.91
C SER A 190 -2.50 -4.87 -8.55
N PRO A 191 -3.71 -5.41 -8.38
CA PRO A 191 -4.11 -6.68 -9.00
C PRO A 191 -4.00 -6.64 -10.51
N LEU A 192 -4.26 -5.49 -11.14
CA LEU A 192 -4.18 -5.27 -12.58
C LEU A 192 -2.79 -4.87 -13.08
N ALA A 193 -1.75 -4.95 -12.22
CA ALA A 193 -0.40 -4.49 -12.56
C ALA A 193 -0.41 -3.05 -13.12
N GLN A 194 -1.15 -2.14 -12.47
CA GLN A 194 -1.29 -0.74 -12.90
C GLN A 194 -1.93 -0.58 -14.29
N GLY A 195 -2.78 -1.51 -14.70
CA GLY A 195 -3.49 -1.52 -15.97
C GLY A 195 -2.86 -2.36 -17.08
N TYR A 196 -1.65 -2.92 -16.88
CA TYR A 196 -1.01 -3.79 -17.90
C TYR A 196 -1.80 -5.07 -18.15
N LEU A 197 -2.35 -5.68 -17.12
CA LEU A 197 -3.11 -6.93 -17.23
C LEU A 197 -4.51 -6.76 -17.87
N THR A 198 -4.94 -5.54 -18.14
CA THR A 198 -6.15 -5.28 -18.94
C THR A 198 -5.89 -5.42 -20.45
N GLY A 199 -4.62 -5.43 -20.88
CA GLY A 199 -4.24 -5.45 -22.28
C GLY A 199 -4.20 -4.09 -22.98
N LYS A 200 -4.63 -3.01 -22.29
CA LYS A 200 -4.76 -1.68 -22.92
C LYS A 200 -3.47 -1.06 -23.43
N TYR A 201 -2.31 -1.54 -22.96
CA TYR A 201 -0.99 -1.04 -23.37
C TYR A 201 -0.26 -1.95 -24.37
N GLN A 202 -0.85 -3.06 -24.81
CA GLN A 202 -0.23 -4.00 -25.74
C GLN A 202 0.01 -3.35 -27.10
N ASN A 203 1.05 -3.83 -27.80
CA ASN A 203 1.46 -3.37 -29.12
C ASN A 203 1.75 -1.86 -29.17
N GLY A 204 2.30 -1.30 -28.07
CA GLY A 204 2.62 0.13 -27.98
C GLY A 204 1.41 1.06 -27.87
N ASN A 205 0.22 0.51 -27.64
CA ASN A 205 -0.98 1.34 -27.47
C ASN A 205 -0.87 2.21 -26.21
N LEU A 206 -1.30 3.45 -26.31
CA LEU A 206 -1.24 4.43 -25.21
C LEU A 206 -2.57 5.19 -25.13
N PRO A 207 -3.61 4.62 -24.50
CA PRO A 207 -4.91 5.27 -24.42
C PRO A 207 -4.85 6.62 -23.72
N LYS A 208 -5.53 7.60 -24.29
CA LYS A 208 -5.62 8.95 -23.71
C LYS A 208 -6.29 8.90 -22.33
N GLY A 209 -5.70 9.59 -21.36
CA GLY A 209 -6.16 9.61 -19.98
C GLY A 209 -5.71 8.40 -19.16
N SER A 210 -5.04 7.42 -19.78
CA SER A 210 -4.51 6.29 -19.04
C SER A 210 -3.36 6.68 -18.10
N ARG A 211 -3.13 5.85 -17.07
CA ARG A 211 -2.07 6.08 -16.09
C ARG A 211 -0.69 6.22 -16.74
N LYS A 212 -0.39 5.40 -17.75
CA LYS A 212 0.88 5.44 -18.47
C LYS A 212 1.03 6.75 -19.25
N GLU A 213 -0.01 7.16 -19.96
CA GLU A 213 -0.01 8.41 -20.73
C GLU A 213 0.15 9.63 -19.84
N LEU A 214 -0.54 9.67 -18.70
CA LEU A 214 -0.54 10.83 -17.81
C LEU A 214 0.73 10.96 -16.96
N PHE A 215 1.36 9.86 -16.57
CA PHE A 215 2.39 9.91 -15.53
C PHE A 215 3.72 9.24 -15.89
N ASP A 216 3.77 8.40 -16.91
CA ASP A 216 4.96 7.63 -17.33
C ASP A 216 5.75 7.03 -16.15
N ARG A 217 5.04 6.37 -15.22
CA ARG A 217 5.61 5.86 -13.95
C ARG A 217 5.42 4.37 -13.76
N LEU A 218 5.39 3.57 -14.85
CA LEU A 218 4.95 2.18 -14.76
C LEU A 218 6.05 1.16 -15.06
N GLN A 219 7.31 1.58 -15.06
CA GLN A 219 8.47 0.76 -15.45
C GLN A 219 8.61 -0.54 -14.67
N ARG A 220 7.95 -0.66 -13.50
CA ARG A 220 7.90 -1.89 -12.69
C ARG A 220 7.42 -3.12 -13.48
N TYR A 221 6.55 -2.91 -14.47
CA TYR A 221 5.94 -3.97 -15.26
C TYR A 221 6.38 -3.95 -16.74
N GLU A 222 7.46 -3.23 -17.06
CA GLU A 222 8.04 -3.09 -18.41
C GLU A 222 9.35 -3.88 -18.59
N GLY A 223 9.61 -4.84 -17.71
CA GLY A 223 10.80 -5.69 -17.78
C GLY A 223 10.78 -6.67 -18.97
N ILE A 224 11.94 -7.26 -19.24
CA ILE A 224 12.10 -8.29 -20.28
C ILE A 224 11.08 -9.42 -20.06
N GLY A 225 10.33 -9.78 -21.11
CA GLY A 225 9.33 -10.83 -21.10
C GLY A 225 7.96 -10.42 -20.52
N SER A 226 7.79 -9.19 -20.03
CA SER A 226 6.51 -8.74 -19.49
C SER A 226 5.41 -8.71 -20.54
N GLU A 227 5.69 -8.18 -21.73
CA GLU A 227 4.71 -8.08 -22.82
C GLU A 227 4.26 -9.47 -23.30
N GLU A 228 5.19 -10.42 -23.48
CA GLU A 228 4.89 -11.80 -23.82
C GLU A 228 4.04 -12.50 -22.73
N ALA A 229 4.36 -12.25 -21.46
CA ALA A 229 3.59 -12.82 -20.36
C ALA A 229 2.16 -12.27 -20.33
N ILE A 230 1.99 -10.96 -20.53
CA ILE A 230 0.67 -10.32 -20.60
C ILE A 230 -0.13 -10.93 -21.77
N GLU A 231 0.45 -11.04 -22.96
CA GLU A 231 -0.21 -11.62 -24.12
C GLU A 231 -0.75 -13.03 -23.82
N LYS A 232 0.04 -13.88 -23.18
CA LYS A 232 -0.41 -15.21 -22.75
C LYS A 232 -1.59 -15.18 -21.78
N TYR A 233 -1.62 -14.22 -20.85
CA TYR A 233 -2.77 -14.05 -19.96
C TYR A 233 -4.01 -13.55 -20.68
N LEU A 234 -3.85 -12.66 -21.67
CA LEU A 234 -4.94 -12.21 -22.53
C LEU A 234 -5.51 -13.36 -23.38
N ASP A 235 -4.66 -14.22 -23.90
CA ASP A 235 -5.08 -15.43 -24.65
C ASP A 235 -5.87 -16.39 -23.75
N ILE A 236 -5.44 -16.59 -22.51
CA ILE A 236 -6.19 -17.39 -21.53
C ILE A 236 -7.57 -16.78 -21.28
N ALA A 237 -7.63 -15.47 -21.03
CA ALA A 237 -8.89 -14.76 -20.81
C ALA A 237 -9.83 -14.93 -22.00
N LYS A 238 -9.33 -14.72 -23.22
CA LYS A 238 -10.07 -14.91 -24.47
C LYS A 238 -10.56 -16.35 -24.64
N LYS A 239 -9.68 -17.35 -24.41
CA LYS A 239 -10.03 -18.78 -24.52
C LYS A 239 -11.17 -19.18 -23.61
N HIS A 240 -11.24 -18.57 -22.41
CA HIS A 240 -12.26 -18.86 -21.42
C HIS A 240 -13.45 -17.87 -21.45
N ASN A 241 -13.45 -16.95 -22.41
CA ASN A 241 -14.47 -15.89 -22.54
C ASN A 241 -14.70 -15.11 -21.25
N VAL A 242 -13.61 -14.71 -20.60
CA VAL A 242 -13.62 -13.84 -19.40
C VAL A 242 -12.90 -12.54 -19.70
N ASP A 243 -13.29 -11.47 -19.04
CA ASP A 243 -12.58 -10.20 -19.12
C ASP A 243 -11.19 -10.31 -18.47
N PRO A 244 -10.11 -9.77 -19.11
CA PRO A 244 -8.75 -9.83 -18.55
C PRO A 244 -8.63 -9.23 -17.13
N SER A 245 -9.35 -8.14 -16.84
CA SER A 245 -9.35 -7.53 -15.53
C SER A 245 -10.01 -8.43 -14.49
N GLN A 246 -11.10 -9.12 -14.87
CA GLN A 246 -11.74 -10.12 -14.02
C GLN A 246 -10.81 -11.30 -13.75
N LEU A 247 -10.11 -11.81 -14.77
CA LEU A 247 -9.11 -12.87 -14.61
C LEU A 247 -8.03 -12.45 -13.61
N ALA A 248 -7.47 -11.26 -13.77
CA ALA A 248 -6.40 -10.76 -12.93
C ALA A 248 -6.85 -10.53 -11.47
N ASN A 249 -8.03 -9.93 -11.29
CA ASN A 249 -8.62 -9.74 -9.95
C ASN A 249 -8.93 -11.07 -9.27
N GLN A 250 -9.55 -12.01 -10.00
CA GLN A 250 -9.90 -13.32 -9.48
C GLN A 250 -8.66 -14.14 -9.11
N PHE A 251 -7.59 -14.04 -9.89
CA PHE A 251 -6.33 -14.67 -9.55
C PHE A 251 -5.84 -14.23 -8.15
N VAL A 252 -5.88 -12.95 -7.85
CA VAL A 252 -5.45 -12.43 -6.53
C VAL A 252 -6.43 -12.86 -5.45
N THR A 253 -7.72 -12.66 -5.66
CA THR A 253 -8.78 -12.90 -4.66
C THR A 253 -8.87 -14.36 -4.24
N THR A 254 -8.56 -15.31 -5.13
CA THR A 254 -8.63 -16.74 -4.83
C THR A 254 -7.40 -17.32 -4.14
N ARG A 255 -6.35 -16.51 -3.94
CA ARG A 255 -5.15 -17.02 -3.24
C ARG A 255 -5.45 -17.20 -1.75
N PRO A 256 -5.14 -18.36 -1.16
CA PRO A 256 -5.50 -18.65 0.22
C PRO A 256 -4.76 -17.78 1.25
N PHE A 257 -3.70 -17.10 0.85
CA PHE A 257 -2.95 -16.15 1.69
C PHE A 257 -3.38 -14.69 1.49
N VAL A 258 -4.30 -14.38 0.57
CA VAL A 258 -4.83 -13.03 0.38
C VAL A 258 -6.06 -12.83 1.24
N THR A 259 -6.01 -11.86 2.15
CA THR A 259 -7.15 -11.50 3.00
C THR A 259 -8.11 -10.59 2.25
N SER A 260 -7.57 -9.61 1.53
CA SER A 260 -8.33 -8.68 0.71
C SER A 260 -7.51 -8.20 -0.48
N ASN A 261 -8.19 -8.06 -1.61
CA ASN A 261 -7.64 -7.42 -2.79
C ASN A 261 -8.01 -5.94 -2.78
N ILE A 262 -7.03 -5.04 -2.94
CA ILE A 262 -7.23 -3.59 -2.97
C ILE A 262 -7.20 -3.12 -4.41
N ILE A 263 -8.31 -2.58 -4.89
CA ILE A 263 -8.40 -1.88 -6.17
C ILE A 263 -8.24 -0.37 -5.98
N CYS A 264 -7.64 0.29 -6.94
CA CYS A 264 -7.44 1.72 -6.95
C CYS A 264 -8.02 2.29 -8.24
N LEU A 265 -9.04 3.11 -8.10
CA LEU A 265 -9.67 3.82 -9.21
C LEU A 265 -8.94 5.14 -9.40
N LEU A 266 -8.27 5.30 -10.54
CA LEU A 266 -7.57 6.55 -10.87
C LEU A 266 -8.53 7.57 -11.49
N TYR A 267 -9.41 7.10 -12.38
CA TYR A 267 -10.45 7.87 -13.08
C TYR A 267 -11.69 7.00 -13.27
N THR A 268 -12.81 7.60 -13.61
CA THR A 268 -14.06 6.88 -13.91
C THR A 268 -13.93 5.90 -15.09
N SER A 269 -13.06 6.22 -16.06
CA SER A 269 -12.71 5.29 -17.15
C SER A 269 -11.89 4.10 -16.68
N ASP A 270 -11.03 4.28 -15.67
CA ASP A 270 -10.30 3.17 -15.05
C ASP A 270 -11.22 2.27 -14.22
N ALA A 271 -12.32 2.83 -13.69
CA ALA A 271 -13.32 2.06 -12.96
C ALA A 271 -14.13 1.10 -13.85
N ALA A 272 -14.23 1.40 -15.14
CA ALA A 272 -14.84 0.50 -16.13
C ALA A 272 -13.85 -0.59 -16.59
N ASP A 273 -12.56 -0.37 -16.38
CA ASP A 273 -11.47 -1.28 -16.71
C ASP A 273 -11.01 -2.13 -15.50
N ASP A 274 -11.49 -1.79 -14.30
CA ASP A 274 -11.27 -2.48 -13.04
C ASP A 274 -12.52 -3.27 -12.63
#